data_ed99bee29b9442d7694af953f17f96ff
#
_entry.id   ed99bee29b9442d7694af953f17f96ff
#
_cell.length_a   1.000
_cell.length_b   1.000
_cell.length_c   1.000
_cell.angle_alpha   90.00
_cell.angle_beta   90.00
_cell.angle_gamma   90.00
#
_symmetry.space_group_name_H-M   'P 1'
#
loop_
_entity.id
_entity.type
_entity.pdbx_description
1 polymer ?
#
loop_
_entity_poly.entity_id
_entity_poly.type
_entity_poly.pdbx_seq_one_letter_code
_entity_poly.pdbx_strand_id
1 'polypeptide(L)'
;MTRINLKLKSIDGTEINGCGPDIDAKALEQLMEKIDRLGDGDVLVLAGSIPYTMPDDIYQRILERIQGRGVLTVVDATRDLLVKVLPYHPFLVKPNNHELGDIFGVKLSTREEVVPYGRKLQEMGAQNVLISMAGEGAVLIAENGDVYEEPAPKGKLINGVGAGDSMVAGFMAGYMEKQDYE
;
A
#
# COMPACT_ATOMS: atom_id res chain seq x y z
N MET A 1 -18.03 -13.57 -9.29
CA MET A 1 -18.52 -13.26 -7.91
C MET A 1 -17.42 -12.50 -7.21
N THR A 2 -17.71 -11.50 -6.38
CA THR A 2 -16.70 -10.72 -5.67
C THR A 2 -16.53 -11.21 -4.23
N ARG A 3 -15.41 -10.91 -3.58
CA ARG A 3 -15.17 -11.15 -2.15
C ARG A 3 -16.08 -10.27 -1.31
N ILE A 4 -16.63 -10.80 -0.23
CA ILE A 4 -17.46 -10.06 0.73
C ILE A 4 -16.74 -10.08 2.08
N ASN A 5 -16.49 -8.89 2.63
CA ASN A 5 -15.97 -8.70 3.98
C ASN A 5 -17.05 -8.00 4.82
N LEU A 6 -17.34 -8.55 5.98
CA LEU A 6 -18.35 -8.01 6.90
C LEU A 6 -17.65 -7.52 8.17
N LYS A 7 -17.87 -6.25 8.52
CA LYS A 7 -17.42 -5.65 9.78
C LYS A 7 -18.59 -5.50 10.73
N LEU A 8 -18.52 -6.15 11.88
CA LEU A 8 -19.57 -6.12 12.91
C LEU A 8 -19.34 -4.91 13.82
N LYS A 9 -20.18 -3.86 13.67
CA LYS A 9 -20.07 -2.64 14.50
C LYS A 9 -20.45 -2.84 15.97
N SER A 10 -21.23 -3.88 16.27
CA SER A 10 -21.72 -4.21 17.63
C SER A 10 -20.72 -5.00 18.48
N ILE A 11 -19.69 -5.56 17.85
CA ILE A 11 -18.65 -6.36 18.51
C ILE A 11 -17.31 -5.76 18.07
N ASP A 12 -16.64 -5.11 18.99
CA ASP A 12 -15.43 -4.34 18.71
C ASP A 12 -14.34 -5.21 18.03
N GLY A 13 -13.89 -4.77 16.86
CA GLY A 13 -12.82 -5.42 16.11
C GLY A 13 -13.20 -6.73 15.40
N THR A 14 -14.47 -7.16 15.39
CA THR A 14 -14.87 -8.41 14.72
C THR A 14 -15.10 -8.20 13.23
N GLU A 15 -14.34 -8.93 12.42
CA GLU A 15 -14.47 -8.96 10.96
C GLU A 15 -14.67 -10.40 10.46
N ILE A 16 -15.59 -10.59 9.54
CA ILE A 16 -15.76 -11.85 8.81
C ILE A 16 -15.29 -11.61 7.38
N ASN A 17 -14.14 -12.16 7.06
CA ASN A 17 -13.51 -12.00 5.74
C ASN A 17 -13.79 -13.24 4.89
N GLY A 18 -14.61 -13.08 3.83
CA GLY A 18 -14.84 -14.14 2.86
C GLY A 18 -13.59 -14.49 2.08
N CYS A 19 -13.45 -15.75 1.66
CA CYS A 19 -12.31 -16.21 0.88
C CYS A 19 -12.28 -15.67 -0.55
N GLY A 20 -13.43 -15.21 -1.06
CA GLY A 20 -13.58 -14.83 -2.46
C GLY A 20 -13.82 -16.04 -3.37
N PRO A 21 -13.95 -15.81 -4.69
CA PRO A 21 -14.08 -16.89 -5.67
C PRO A 21 -12.74 -17.57 -5.93
N ASP A 22 -12.80 -18.79 -6.44
CA ASP A 22 -11.63 -19.46 -7.00
C ASP A 22 -11.17 -18.73 -8.26
N ILE A 23 -9.88 -18.50 -8.35
CA ILE A 23 -9.23 -17.86 -9.50
C ILE A 23 -8.45 -18.95 -10.23
N ASP A 24 -8.93 -19.32 -11.40
CA ASP A 24 -8.30 -20.33 -12.23
C ASP A 24 -7.12 -19.77 -13.05
N ALA A 25 -6.36 -20.67 -13.67
CA ALA A 25 -5.20 -20.30 -14.47
C ALA A 25 -5.57 -19.36 -15.63
N LYS A 26 -6.77 -19.51 -16.22
CA LYS A 26 -7.23 -18.66 -17.32
C LYS A 26 -7.51 -17.23 -16.84
N ALA A 27 -8.13 -17.08 -15.67
CA ALA A 27 -8.36 -15.76 -15.07
C ALA A 27 -7.05 -15.06 -14.70
N LEU A 28 -6.06 -15.83 -14.20
CA LEU A 28 -4.72 -15.32 -13.93
C LEU A 28 -4.00 -14.88 -15.22
N GLU A 29 -4.07 -15.66 -16.29
CA GLU A 29 -3.52 -15.30 -17.60
C GLU A 29 -4.15 -14.00 -18.14
N GLN A 30 -5.48 -13.87 -18.07
CA GLN A 30 -6.19 -12.65 -18.43
C GLN A 30 -5.77 -11.42 -17.60
N LEU A 31 -5.47 -11.62 -16.31
CA LEU A 31 -4.90 -10.57 -15.48
C LEU A 31 -3.53 -10.13 -16.03
N MET A 32 -2.65 -11.10 -16.31
CA MET A 32 -1.31 -10.83 -16.81
C MET A 32 -1.33 -10.14 -18.18
N GLU A 33 -2.24 -10.51 -19.08
CA GLU A 33 -2.46 -9.82 -20.37
C GLU A 33 -2.87 -8.35 -20.20
N LYS A 34 -3.64 -8.03 -19.15
CA LYS A 34 -3.99 -6.63 -18.81
C LYS A 34 -2.79 -5.87 -18.26
N ILE A 35 -2.01 -6.51 -17.39
CA ILE A 35 -0.76 -5.96 -16.86
C ILE A 35 0.24 -5.66 -18.01
N ASP A 36 0.29 -6.48 -19.04
CA ASP A 36 1.15 -6.27 -20.22
C ASP A 36 0.83 -5.01 -21.01
N ARG A 37 -0.36 -4.46 -20.86
CA ARG A 37 -0.77 -3.21 -21.55
C ARG A 37 -0.33 -1.95 -20.84
N LEU A 38 0.14 -2.08 -19.58
CA LEU A 38 0.64 -0.95 -18.81
C LEU A 38 1.99 -0.47 -19.37
N GLY A 39 2.18 0.83 -19.39
CA GLY A 39 3.36 1.51 -19.92
C GLY A 39 3.67 2.80 -19.18
N ASP A 40 4.53 3.60 -19.78
CA ASP A 40 5.01 4.86 -19.23
C ASP A 40 3.85 5.81 -18.88
N GLY A 41 3.89 6.34 -17.66
CA GLY A 41 2.86 7.23 -17.12
C GLY A 41 1.62 6.53 -16.52
N ASP A 42 1.47 5.21 -16.68
CA ASP A 42 0.41 4.48 -15.99
C ASP A 42 0.71 4.30 -14.50
N VAL A 43 -0.35 4.21 -13.68
CA VAL A 43 -0.27 3.92 -12.25
C VAL A 43 -0.89 2.56 -11.99
N LEU A 44 -0.12 1.66 -11.37
CA LEU A 44 -0.61 0.38 -10.90
C LEU A 44 -0.66 0.34 -9.37
N VAL A 45 -1.86 0.16 -8.81
CA VAL A 45 -2.05 0.01 -7.37
C VAL A 45 -2.27 -1.47 -7.03
N LEU A 46 -1.38 -2.03 -6.23
CA LEU A 46 -1.50 -3.36 -5.64
C LEU A 46 -1.90 -3.22 -4.17
N ALA A 47 -3.17 -3.47 -3.87
CA ALA A 47 -3.72 -3.24 -2.54
C ALA A 47 -4.40 -4.48 -1.95
N GLY A 48 -4.27 -4.66 -0.65
CA GLY A 48 -4.93 -5.71 0.12
C GLY A 48 -4.20 -7.06 0.12
N SER A 49 -4.93 -8.10 0.52
CA SER A 49 -4.42 -9.47 0.64
C SER A 49 -4.61 -10.26 -0.65
N ILE A 50 -3.69 -11.16 -0.92
CA ILE A 50 -3.76 -12.11 -2.04
C ILE A 50 -4.84 -13.16 -1.74
N PRO A 51 -5.78 -13.45 -2.68
CA PRO A 51 -6.69 -14.57 -2.56
C PRO A 51 -5.93 -15.91 -2.43
N TYR A 52 -6.42 -16.81 -1.58
CA TYR A 52 -5.74 -18.09 -1.28
C TYR A 52 -5.58 -19.01 -2.50
N THR A 53 -6.36 -18.80 -3.56
CA THR A 53 -6.28 -19.54 -4.83
C THR A 53 -5.24 -18.98 -5.80
N MET A 54 -4.66 -17.82 -5.50
CA MET A 54 -3.59 -17.23 -6.29
C MET A 54 -2.22 -17.56 -5.69
N PRO A 55 -1.16 -17.57 -6.51
CA PRO A 55 0.20 -17.65 -6.00
C PRO A 55 0.49 -16.55 -4.99
N ASP A 56 1.13 -16.88 -3.87
CA ASP A 56 1.47 -15.93 -2.80
C ASP A 56 2.54 -14.90 -3.21
N ASP A 57 3.20 -15.13 -4.34
CA ASP A 57 4.18 -14.27 -4.99
C ASP A 57 3.60 -13.44 -6.17
N ILE A 58 2.26 -13.38 -6.31
CA ILE A 58 1.63 -12.72 -7.46
C ILE A 58 2.03 -11.25 -7.59
N TYR A 59 2.18 -10.50 -6.47
CA TYR A 59 2.62 -9.11 -6.51
C TYR A 59 4.04 -8.99 -7.06
N GLN A 60 4.94 -9.88 -6.65
CA GLN A 60 6.31 -9.93 -7.17
C GLN A 60 6.31 -10.20 -8.67
N ARG A 61 5.55 -11.21 -9.14
CA ARG A 61 5.43 -11.54 -10.57
C ARG A 61 4.88 -10.38 -11.40
N ILE A 62 3.92 -9.63 -10.86
CA ILE A 62 3.37 -8.46 -11.53
C ILE A 62 4.45 -7.37 -11.64
N LEU A 63 5.13 -7.05 -10.53
CA LEU A 63 6.16 -6.00 -10.51
C LEU A 63 7.35 -6.35 -11.42
N GLU A 64 7.81 -7.61 -11.40
CA GLU A 64 8.84 -8.10 -12.30
C GLU A 64 8.45 -7.92 -13.78
N ARG A 65 7.18 -8.22 -14.11
CA ARG A 65 6.67 -8.16 -15.48
C ARG A 65 6.61 -6.74 -16.08
N ILE A 66 6.41 -5.73 -15.23
CA ILE A 66 6.33 -4.31 -15.64
C ILE A 66 7.61 -3.53 -15.39
N GLN A 67 8.64 -4.17 -14.86
CA GLN A 67 9.92 -3.52 -14.55
C GLN A 67 10.50 -2.84 -15.79
N GLY A 68 10.96 -1.60 -15.63
CA GLY A 68 11.56 -0.79 -16.71
C GLY A 68 10.57 -0.21 -17.72
N ARG A 69 9.24 -0.31 -17.50
CA ARG A 69 8.22 0.23 -18.40
C ARG A 69 7.73 1.64 -18.05
N GLY A 70 8.26 2.28 -17.02
CA GLY A 70 7.83 3.61 -16.59
C GLY A 70 6.48 3.63 -15.85
N VAL A 71 5.99 2.47 -15.39
CA VAL A 71 4.75 2.38 -14.61
C VAL A 71 5.03 2.78 -13.17
N LEU A 72 4.27 3.73 -12.63
CA LEU A 72 4.32 4.07 -11.21
C LEU A 72 3.59 3.01 -10.40
N THR A 73 4.33 2.28 -9.55
CA THR A 73 3.77 1.17 -8.77
C THR A 73 3.53 1.58 -7.34
N VAL A 74 2.30 1.37 -6.87
CA VAL A 74 1.87 1.65 -5.49
C VAL A 74 1.52 0.35 -4.81
N VAL A 75 2.09 0.10 -3.62
CA VAL A 75 1.83 -1.12 -2.86
C VAL A 75 1.27 -0.77 -1.47
N ASP A 76 0.02 -1.15 -1.25
CA ASP A 76 -0.65 -1.10 0.05
C ASP A 76 -0.89 -2.54 0.55
N ALA A 77 0.14 -3.14 1.11
CA ALA A 77 0.16 -4.51 1.57
C ALA A 77 0.81 -4.61 2.95
N THR A 78 0.50 -5.70 3.66
CA THR A 78 0.95 -5.89 5.04
C THR A 78 2.17 -6.81 5.14
N ARG A 79 3.04 -6.55 6.13
CA ARG A 79 4.11 -7.45 6.61
C ARG A 79 4.96 -8.05 5.48
N ASP A 80 5.02 -9.39 5.44
CA ASP A 80 5.88 -10.15 4.51
C ASP A 80 5.60 -9.82 3.04
N LEU A 81 4.35 -9.54 2.69
CA LEU A 81 3.97 -9.19 1.32
C LEU A 81 4.58 -7.85 0.90
N LEU A 82 4.60 -6.87 1.81
CA LEU A 82 5.26 -5.59 1.58
C LEU A 82 6.77 -5.77 1.43
N VAL A 83 7.41 -6.50 2.34
CA VAL A 83 8.86 -6.72 2.31
C VAL A 83 9.30 -7.43 1.03
N LYS A 84 8.54 -8.42 0.56
CA LYS A 84 8.84 -9.18 -0.66
C LYS A 84 8.82 -8.33 -1.94
N VAL A 85 8.13 -7.20 -1.97
CA VAL A 85 8.03 -6.34 -3.16
C VAL A 85 9.05 -5.21 -3.19
N LEU A 86 9.71 -4.90 -2.09
CA LEU A 86 10.70 -3.79 -2.01
C LEU A 86 11.86 -3.92 -3.02
N PRO A 87 12.41 -5.13 -3.30
CA PRO A 87 13.47 -5.27 -4.31
C PRO A 87 13.08 -4.85 -5.74
N TYR A 88 11.79 -4.69 -6.02
CA TYR A 88 11.28 -4.21 -7.30
C TYR A 88 11.11 -2.69 -7.37
N HIS A 89 11.56 -1.96 -6.35
CA HIS A 89 11.57 -0.50 -6.26
C HIS A 89 10.19 0.16 -6.48
N PRO A 90 9.14 -0.23 -5.71
CA PRO A 90 7.84 0.41 -5.85
C PRO A 90 7.95 1.92 -5.61
N PHE A 91 7.23 2.69 -6.45
CA PHE A 91 7.18 4.15 -6.34
C PHE A 91 6.65 4.61 -4.99
N LEU A 92 5.60 3.96 -4.50
CA LEU A 92 5.00 4.26 -3.20
C LEU A 92 4.67 2.97 -2.45
N VAL A 93 5.01 2.92 -1.17
CA VAL A 93 4.49 1.94 -0.23
C VAL A 93 3.74 2.65 0.90
N LYS A 94 2.62 2.05 1.38
CA LYS A 94 1.82 2.66 2.43
C LYS A 94 1.55 1.72 3.61
N PRO A 95 2.48 1.48 4.51
CA PRO A 95 2.19 0.84 5.79
C PRO A 95 1.47 1.81 6.75
N ASN A 96 0.74 1.28 7.74
CA ASN A 96 0.44 2.04 8.94
C ASN A 96 1.58 1.89 9.98
N ASN A 97 1.54 2.69 11.05
CA ASN A 97 2.58 2.66 12.09
C ASN A 97 2.70 1.29 12.78
N HIS A 98 1.60 0.54 12.92
CA HIS A 98 1.62 -0.80 13.51
C HIS A 98 2.24 -1.82 12.57
N GLU A 99 1.86 -1.80 11.29
CA GLU A 99 2.42 -2.65 10.23
C GLU A 99 3.93 -2.40 10.05
N LEU A 100 4.33 -1.13 10.06
CA LEU A 100 5.74 -0.75 10.04
C LEU A 100 6.48 -1.29 11.28
N GLY A 101 5.89 -1.15 12.45
CA GLY A 101 6.43 -1.68 13.70
C GLY A 101 6.55 -3.20 13.68
N ASP A 102 5.55 -3.91 13.16
CA ASP A 102 5.56 -5.38 13.03
C ASP A 102 6.71 -5.87 12.13
N ILE A 103 7.02 -5.16 11.02
CA ILE A 103 8.13 -5.51 10.12
C ILE A 103 9.48 -5.49 10.87
N PHE A 104 9.67 -4.52 11.77
CA PHE A 104 10.94 -4.33 12.48
C PHE A 104 10.94 -4.84 13.93
N GLY A 105 9.84 -5.44 14.40
CA GLY A 105 9.72 -5.97 15.75
C GLY A 105 9.71 -4.89 16.84
N VAL A 106 9.15 -3.69 16.55
CA VAL A 106 9.11 -2.54 17.43
C VAL A 106 7.70 -1.96 17.54
N LYS A 107 7.43 -1.17 18.58
CA LYS A 107 6.19 -0.42 18.72
C LYS A 107 6.45 1.04 18.34
N LEU A 108 5.68 1.57 17.39
CA LEU A 108 5.80 2.94 16.89
C LEU A 108 4.49 3.69 17.15
N SER A 109 4.57 4.85 17.80
CA SER A 109 3.41 5.61 18.26
C SER A 109 3.42 7.07 17.83
N THR A 110 4.59 7.67 17.60
CA THR A 110 4.72 9.07 17.20
C THR A 110 5.28 9.21 15.80
N ARG A 111 5.13 10.41 15.20
CA ARG A 111 5.64 10.70 13.85
C ARG A 111 7.16 10.62 13.79
N GLU A 112 7.82 11.10 14.83
CA GLU A 112 9.29 11.07 14.91
C GLU A 112 9.80 9.62 14.98
N GLU A 113 9.08 8.72 15.67
CA GLU A 113 9.47 7.32 15.81
C GLU A 113 9.38 6.55 14.50
N VAL A 114 8.46 6.91 13.58
CA VAL A 114 8.27 6.17 12.33
C VAL A 114 9.30 6.54 11.27
N VAL A 115 9.87 7.75 11.30
CA VAL A 115 10.81 8.25 10.26
C VAL A 115 12.03 7.32 10.06
N PRO A 116 12.77 6.91 11.10
CA PRO A 116 13.93 6.03 10.91
C PRO A 116 13.57 4.67 10.27
N TYR A 117 12.39 4.14 10.56
CA TYR A 117 11.94 2.87 10.01
C TYR A 117 11.39 3.00 8.58
N GLY A 118 10.76 4.11 8.24
CA GLY A 118 10.41 4.41 6.87
C GLY A 118 11.65 4.56 5.99
N ARG A 119 12.72 5.19 6.47
CA ARG A 119 14.01 5.25 5.77
C ARG A 119 14.62 3.86 5.55
N LYS A 120 14.47 2.93 6.50
CA LYS A 120 14.88 1.54 6.29
C LYS A 120 14.09 0.86 5.16
N LEU A 121 12.79 1.16 5.00
CA LEU A 121 12.04 0.65 3.84
C LEU A 121 12.56 1.25 2.52
N GLN A 122 13.01 2.50 2.51
CA GLN A 122 13.68 3.08 1.34
C GLN A 122 15.02 2.39 1.05
N GLU A 123 15.84 2.14 2.06
CA GLU A 123 17.07 1.36 1.94
C GLU A 123 16.84 -0.05 1.41
N MET A 124 15.66 -0.64 1.70
CA MET A 124 15.24 -1.95 1.18
C MET A 124 14.65 -1.86 -0.23
N GLY A 125 14.41 -0.67 -0.77
CA GLY A 125 14.03 -0.47 -2.16
C GLY A 125 12.82 0.42 -2.44
N ALA A 126 11.99 0.77 -1.46
CA ALA A 126 10.86 1.70 -1.70
C ALA A 126 11.38 3.09 -2.12
N GLN A 127 10.77 3.74 -3.11
CA GLN A 127 11.12 5.12 -3.46
C GLN A 127 10.50 6.09 -2.45
N ASN A 128 9.20 6.00 -2.25
CA ASN A 128 8.45 6.83 -1.30
C ASN A 128 7.74 5.96 -0.26
N VAL A 129 7.69 6.40 0.99
CA VAL A 129 7.02 5.69 2.09
C VAL A 129 6.01 6.60 2.75
N LEU A 130 4.72 6.32 2.56
CA LEU A 130 3.61 7.04 3.18
C LEU A 130 3.10 6.25 4.39
N ILE A 131 3.33 6.75 5.59
CA ILE A 131 2.97 6.06 6.83
C ILE A 131 1.69 6.66 7.39
N SER A 132 0.62 5.87 7.45
CA SER A 132 -0.64 6.30 8.06
C SER A 132 -0.62 6.09 9.58
N MET A 133 -1.08 7.09 10.33
CA MET A 133 -1.01 7.10 11.80
C MET A 133 -2.36 7.42 12.45
N ALA A 134 -3.45 7.05 11.80
CA ALA A 134 -4.82 7.27 12.27
C ALA A 134 -5.06 8.73 12.73
N GLY A 135 -5.38 8.94 14.02
CA GLY A 135 -5.63 10.27 14.59
C GLY A 135 -4.41 11.20 14.60
N GLU A 136 -3.21 10.66 14.49
CA GLU A 136 -1.96 11.44 14.38
C GLU A 136 -1.67 11.93 12.96
N GLY A 137 -2.47 11.51 11.96
CA GLY A 137 -2.31 11.93 10.57
C GLY A 137 -1.41 11.01 9.76
N ALA A 138 -0.43 11.57 9.07
CA ALA A 138 0.47 10.82 8.19
C ALA A 138 1.87 11.42 8.15
N VAL A 139 2.83 10.56 7.79
CA VAL A 139 4.22 10.95 7.50
C VAL A 139 4.59 10.41 6.12
N LEU A 140 5.05 11.27 5.23
CA LEU A 140 5.64 10.88 3.96
C LEU A 140 7.16 11.02 4.04
N ILE A 141 7.87 9.99 3.67
CA ILE A 141 9.32 10.00 3.47
C ILE A 141 9.53 9.88 1.97
N ALA A 142 9.90 10.99 1.34
CA ALA A 142 10.01 11.10 -0.10
C ALA A 142 11.41 10.66 -0.60
N GLU A 143 11.48 10.25 -1.86
CA GLU A 143 12.75 9.81 -2.50
C GLU A 143 13.81 10.92 -2.59
N ASN A 144 13.37 12.20 -2.55
CA ASN A 144 14.30 13.35 -2.50
C ASN A 144 14.99 13.54 -1.14
N GLY A 145 14.62 12.70 -0.14
CA GLY A 145 15.16 12.73 1.22
C GLY A 145 14.38 13.59 2.20
N ASP A 146 13.37 14.34 1.74
CA ASP A 146 12.51 15.15 2.58
C ASP A 146 11.50 14.32 3.36
N VAL A 147 11.03 14.87 4.48
CA VAL A 147 9.98 14.29 5.32
C VAL A 147 8.86 15.30 5.46
N TYR A 148 7.66 14.90 5.08
CA TYR A 148 6.46 15.72 5.18
C TYR A 148 5.53 15.10 6.21
N GLU A 149 4.96 15.94 7.07
CA GLU A 149 4.06 15.53 8.14
C GLU A 149 2.75 16.29 8.05
N GLU A 150 1.64 15.56 8.00
CA GLU A 150 0.32 16.16 7.98
C GLU A 150 -0.53 15.63 9.14
N PRO A 151 -1.12 16.51 9.96
CA PRO A 151 -2.03 16.10 11.01
C PRO A 151 -3.33 15.54 10.43
N ALA A 152 -4.01 14.67 11.18
CA ALA A 152 -5.32 14.21 10.79
C ALA A 152 -6.32 15.39 10.68
N PRO A 153 -7.20 15.40 9.68
CA PRO A 153 -8.24 16.42 9.57
C PRO A 153 -9.12 16.46 10.83
N LYS A 154 -9.45 17.66 11.31
CA LYS A 154 -10.36 17.81 12.44
C LYS A 154 -11.77 17.39 12.03
N GLY A 155 -12.37 16.48 12.81
CA GLY A 155 -13.71 16.00 12.52
C GLY A 155 -14.16 14.89 13.47
N LYS A 156 -15.42 14.45 13.31
CA LYS A 156 -15.94 13.29 14.02
C LYS A 156 -15.75 12.06 13.13
N LEU A 157 -14.95 11.10 13.58
CA LEU A 157 -14.80 9.83 12.90
C LEU A 157 -16.13 9.05 12.93
N ILE A 158 -16.69 8.80 11.75
CA ILE A 158 -17.90 7.99 11.57
C ILE A 158 -17.52 6.56 11.18
N ASN A 159 -16.57 6.43 10.26
CA ASN A 159 -16.06 5.14 9.79
C ASN A 159 -14.65 5.33 9.21
N GLY A 160 -13.71 4.46 9.59
CA GLY A 160 -12.34 4.46 9.08
C GLY A 160 -12.10 3.56 7.86
N VAL A 161 -13.13 2.85 7.38
CA VAL A 161 -13.00 1.96 6.22
C VAL A 161 -12.70 2.78 4.96
N GLY A 162 -11.67 2.38 4.21
CA GLY A 162 -11.22 3.08 3.00
C GLY A 162 -10.39 4.33 3.26
N ALA A 163 -10.06 4.68 4.51
CA ALA A 163 -9.20 5.83 4.79
C ALA A 163 -7.80 5.65 4.20
N GLY A 164 -7.23 4.43 4.29
CA GLY A 164 -5.95 4.11 3.67
C GLY A 164 -5.99 4.22 2.15
N ASP A 165 -7.03 3.66 1.52
CA ASP A 165 -7.23 3.74 0.05
C ASP A 165 -7.38 5.20 -0.40
N SER A 166 -8.14 6.01 0.36
CA SER A 166 -8.33 7.44 0.09
C SER A 166 -7.02 8.22 0.23
N MET A 167 -6.17 7.86 1.20
CA MET A 167 -4.86 8.48 1.38
C MET A 167 -3.94 8.20 0.18
N VAL A 168 -3.88 6.94 -0.29
CA VAL A 168 -3.14 6.59 -1.51
C VAL A 168 -3.66 7.35 -2.71
N ALA A 169 -4.99 7.37 -2.90
CA ALA A 169 -5.60 8.06 -4.04
C ALA A 169 -5.33 9.57 -4.02
N GLY A 170 -5.45 10.21 -2.85
CA GLY A 170 -5.16 11.64 -2.67
C GLY A 170 -3.71 11.99 -2.96
N PHE A 171 -2.77 11.21 -2.41
CA PHE A 171 -1.35 11.40 -2.68
C PHE A 171 -1.03 11.25 -4.18
N MET A 172 -1.50 10.17 -4.81
CA MET A 172 -1.23 9.92 -6.22
C MET A 172 -1.86 11.00 -7.12
N ALA A 173 -3.08 11.45 -6.81
CA ALA A 173 -3.72 12.54 -7.56
C ALA A 173 -2.91 13.84 -7.48
N GLY A 174 -2.49 14.24 -6.27
CA GLY A 174 -1.66 15.43 -6.07
C GLY A 174 -0.30 15.31 -6.77
N TYR A 175 0.38 14.19 -6.61
CA TYR A 175 1.67 13.95 -7.26
C TYR A 175 1.56 13.97 -8.80
N MET A 176 0.55 13.32 -9.38
CA MET A 176 0.37 13.31 -10.84
C MET A 176 0.04 14.69 -11.41
N GLU A 177 -0.64 15.55 -10.63
CA GLU A 177 -0.96 16.92 -11.05
C GLU A 177 0.25 17.85 -10.97
N LYS A 178 0.99 17.78 -9.86
CA LYS A 178 2.08 18.74 -9.56
C LYS A 178 3.47 18.22 -9.91
N GLN A 179 3.69 16.91 -9.96
CA GLN A 179 5.00 16.24 -10.00
C GLN A 179 5.89 16.67 -8.82
N ASP A 180 5.27 16.87 -7.65
CA ASP A 180 5.87 17.33 -6.42
C ASP A 180 5.29 16.58 -5.23
N TYR A 181 5.98 16.61 -4.10
CA TYR A 181 5.59 15.93 -2.85
C TYR A 181 4.88 16.86 -1.85
N GLU A 182 4.77 18.17 -2.15
CA GLU A 182 4.05 19.19 -1.35
C GLU A 182 2.54 19.28 -1.66
#